data_18fd12501c6435e8b3a65a97607b3e18
#
_entry.id   18fd12501c6435e8b3a65a97607b3e18
#
_cell.length_a   1.000
_cell.length_b   1.000
_cell.length_c   1.000
_cell.angle_alpha   90.00
_cell.angle_beta   90.00
_cell.angle_gamma   90.00
#
_symmetry.space_group_name_H-M   'P 1'
#
loop_
_entity.id
_entity.type
_entity.pdbx_description
1 polymer ?
#
loop_
_entity_poly.entity_id
_entity_poly.type
_entity_poly.pdbx_seq_one_letter_code
_entity_poly.pdbx_strand_id
1 'polypeptide(L)'
;MQIVFTFFIIFAENIFYSDSPMKKIPLSVVAVSPLHYYADTYSLVLEERDGTRKLAITIGKSEAQSIAVLLDGMKIARPLVYDFIYKFATSYRIRIEEVIIANVEKEIYYSEVVCRVKGAPDDEIVRLDSRTSDAVALAIKFGCPIYTYEVVMSAAGFTTEKPSSRHQSLTEVDESKLRDMLSKAIKREDYELATKIRDELIRRGV
;
A
#
# COMPACT_ATOMS: atom_id res chain seq x y z
N MET A 1 -26.30 -11.46 22.42
CA MET A 1 -25.60 -10.22 22.09
C MET A 1 -24.24 -10.10 22.79
N GLN A 2 -23.95 -10.90 23.78
CA GLN A 2 -22.68 -10.87 24.56
C GLN A 2 -21.54 -11.72 23.95
N ILE A 3 -21.84 -12.69 23.11
CA ILE A 3 -20.84 -13.62 22.53
C ILE A 3 -20.01 -13.00 21.39
N VAL A 4 -20.57 -12.06 20.64
CA VAL A 4 -19.88 -11.39 19.53
C VAL A 4 -18.84 -10.37 20.06
N PHE A 5 -19.11 -9.74 21.19
CA PHE A 5 -18.19 -8.78 21.82
C PHE A 5 -16.96 -9.47 22.42
N THR A 6 -17.12 -10.65 22.97
CA THR A 6 -16.02 -11.45 23.54
C THR A 6 -15.06 -11.98 22.45
N PHE A 7 -15.61 -12.34 21.28
CA PHE A 7 -14.76 -12.80 20.14
C PHE A 7 -13.91 -11.66 19.55
N PHE A 8 -14.44 -10.44 19.54
CA PHE A 8 -13.71 -9.27 19.03
C PHE A 8 -12.56 -8.84 19.96
N ILE A 9 -12.74 -8.96 21.27
CA ILE A 9 -11.69 -8.65 22.26
C ILE A 9 -10.59 -9.72 22.24
N ILE A 10 -10.94 -11.00 22.11
CA ILE A 10 -9.96 -12.11 22.06
C ILE A 10 -9.14 -12.07 20.77
N PHE A 11 -9.70 -11.59 19.66
CA PHE A 11 -8.98 -11.45 18.39
C PHE A 11 -7.98 -10.26 18.42
N ALA A 12 -8.31 -9.21 19.15
CA ALA A 12 -7.42 -8.05 19.34
C ALA A 12 -6.26 -8.33 20.30
N GLU A 13 -6.44 -9.21 21.30
CA GLU A 13 -5.41 -9.50 22.29
C GLU A 13 -4.35 -10.51 21.84
N ASN A 14 -4.61 -11.34 20.82
CA ASN A 14 -3.69 -12.42 20.43
C ASN A 14 -2.74 -12.09 19.27
N ILE A 15 -2.80 -10.92 18.65
CA ILE A 15 -1.95 -10.60 17.49
C ILE A 15 -0.75 -9.71 17.84
N PHE A 16 -0.71 -9.01 19.00
CA PHE A 16 0.27 -7.95 19.21
C PHE A 16 0.90 -7.88 20.61
N TYR A 17 1.34 -8.99 21.21
CA TYR A 17 2.23 -8.89 22.36
C TYR A 17 3.55 -9.62 22.12
N SER A 18 4.38 -9.02 21.28
CA SER A 18 5.83 -9.18 21.35
C SER A 18 6.38 -7.94 22.06
N ASP A 19 6.95 -8.11 23.20
CA ASP A 19 7.40 -7.05 24.13
C ASP A 19 8.66 -6.28 23.66
N SER A 20 9.04 -6.41 22.40
CA SER A 20 10.06 -5.58 21.76
C SER A 20 9.40 -4.60 20.79
N PRO A 21 9.71 -3.29 20.87
CA PRO A 21 9.14 -2.31 19.96
C PRO A 21 9.51 -2.68 18.53
N MET A 22 8.53 -3.20 17.77
CA MET A 22 8.75 -3.51 16.36
C MET A 22 9.19 -2.23 15.64
N LYS A 23 10.32 -2.32 14.94
CA LYS A 23 10.87 -1.19 14.20
C LYS A 23 9.89 -0.76 13.12
N LYS A 24 9.41 0.48 13.20
CA LYS A 24 8.56 1.10 12.19
C LYS A 24 9.39 1.48 10.97
N ILE A 25 8.88 1.18 9.79
CA ILE A 25 9.46 1.51 8.50
C ILE A 25 8.60 2.62 7.90
N PRO A 26 9.14 3.82 7.64
CA PRO A 26 8.39 4.92 7.05
C PRO A 26 8.11 4.65 5.58
N LEU A 27 6.86 4.94 5.17
CA LEU A 27 6.38 4.80 3.81
C LEU A 27 5.90 6.13 3.25
N SER A 28 6.06 6.30 1.94
CA SER A 28 5.51 7.41 1.17
C SER A 28 4.64 6.89 0.03
N VAL A 29 3.53 7.58 -0.26
CA VAL A 29 2.71 7.27 -1.44
C VAL A 29 3.46 7.76 -2.68
N VAL A 30 3.73 6.86 -3.63
CA VAL A 30 4.47 7.20 -4.85
C VAL A 30 3.62 7.11 -6.12
N ALA A 31 2.57 6.30 -6.11
CA ALA A 31 1.68 6.20 -7.26
C ALA A 31 0.29 5.67 -6.88
N VAL A 32 -0.70 6.10 -7.66
CA VAL A 32 -2.02 5.46 -7.77
C VAL A 32 -2.27 5.25 -9.26
N SER A 33 -2.34 4.01 -9.71
CA SER A 33 -2.44 3.67 -11.13
C SER A 33 -3.53 2.62 -11.40
N PRO A 34 -4.24 2.70 -12.54
CA PRO A 34 -5.23 1.69 -12.90
C PRO A 34 -4.56 0.33 -13.16
N LEU A 35 -5.23 -0.74 -12.77
CA LEU A 35 -4.86 -2.10 -13.15
C LEU A 35 -5.60 -2.46 -14.44
N HIS A 36 -4.88 -2.59 -15.56
CA HIS A 36 -5.46 -2.72 -16.90
C HIS A 36 -6.35 -3.96 -17.12
N TYR A 37 -6.18 -5.00 -16.31
CA TYR A 37 -6.91 -6.26 -16.46
C TYR A 37 -8.17 -6.36 -15.59
N TYR A 38 -8.39 -5.41 -14.67
CA TYR A 38 -9.54 -5.42 -13.78
C TYR A 38 -10.27 -4.07 -13.83
N ALA A 39 -11.52 -4.09 -14.28
CA ALA A 39 -12.34 -2.88 -14.32
C ALA A 39 -12.47 -2.26 -12.91
N ASP A 40 -12.36 -0.93 -12.85
CA ASP A 40 -12.53 -0.14 -11.61
C ASP A 40 -11.57 -0.51 -10.45
N THR A 41 -10.44 -1.13 -10.79
CA THR A 41 -9.41 -1.56 -9.83
C THR A 41 -8.12 -0.80 -10.05
N TYR A 42 -7.48 -0.38 -8.96
CA TYR A 42 -6.29 0.46 -8.96
C TYR A 42 -5.24 -0.13 -8.03
N SER A 43 -3.98 0.17 -8.30
CA SER A 43 -2.85 -0.10 -7.42
C SER A 43 -2.44 1.18 -6.70
N LEU A 44 -2.47 1.15 -5.37
CA LEU A 44 -1.85 2.14 -4.51
C LEU A 44 -0.45 1.65 -4.19
N VAL A 45 0.57 2.38 -4.64
CA VAL A 45 1.97 2.03 -4.43
C VAL A 45 2.57 2.93 -3.35
N LEU A 46 3.07 2.28 -2.30
CA LEU A 46 3.81 2.90 -1.21
C LEU A 46 5.28 2.48 -1.30
N GLU A 47 6.20 3.38 -1.03
CA GLU A 47 7.63 3.15 -1.11
C GLU A 47 8.31 3.42 0.23
N GLU A 48 9.24 2.57 0.61
CA GLU A 48 10.13 2.80 1.75
C GLU A 48 11.01 4.03 1.50
N ARG A 49 11.36 4.74 2.55
CA ARG A 49 12.07 6.02 2.45
C ARG A 49 13.41 5.95 1.71
N ASP A 50 14.09 4.82 1.76
CA ASP A 50 15.35 4.58 1.03
C ASP A 50 15.13 4.21 -0.45
N GLY A 51 13.87 4.00 -0.87
CA GLY A 51 13.49 3.68 -2.24
C GLY A 51 13.80 2.24 -2.67
N THR A 52 14.14 1.36 -1.73
CA THR A 52 14.53 -0.02 -2.07
C THR A 52 13.35 -0.95 -2.23
N ARG A 53 12.36 -0.84 -1.32
CA ARG A 53 11.19 -1.74 -1.29
C ARG A 53 9.89 -0.96 -1.40
N LYS A 54 8.90 -1.60 -2.01
CA LYS A 54 7.55 -1.03 -2.22
C LYS A 54 6.49 -2.01 -1.77
N LEU A 55 5.32 -1.47 -1.43
CA LEU A 55 4.08 -2.22 -1.26
C LEU A 55 3.11 -1.80 -2.37
N ALA A 56 2.45 -2.76 -3.01
CA ALA A 56 1.36 -2.52 -3.95
C ALA A 56 0.06 -3.05 -3.35
N ILE A 57 -0.87 -2.16 -3.14
CA ILE A 57 -2.15 -2.46 -2.49
C ILE A 57 -3.27 -2.24 -3.48
N THR A 58 -4.05 -3.27 -3.71
CA THR A 58 -5.21 -3.19 -4.60
C THR A 58 -6.34 -2.42 -3.92
N ILE A 59 -6.83 -1.37 -4.59
CA ILE A 59 -7.91 -0.50 -4.10
C ILE A 59 -8.99 -0.29 -5.16
N GLY A 60 -10.17 0.10 -4.75
CA GLY A 60 -11.26 0.44 -5.66
C GLY A 60 -11.10 1.83 -6.28
N LYS A 61 -11.93 2.11 -7.29
CA LYS A 61 -11.91 3.38 -8.02
C LYS A 61 -12.24 4.60 -7.15
N SER A 62 -13.20 4.47 -6.25
CA SER A 62 -13.61 5.57 -5.35
C SER A 62 -12.50 5.96 -4.39
N GLU A 63 -11.81 4.97 -3.85
CA GLU A 63 -10.65 5.15 -2.97
C GLU A 63 -9.48 5.77 -3.73
N ALA A 64 -9.19 5.26 -4.93
CA ALA A 64 -8.15 5.78 -5.81
C ALA A 64 -8.39 7.26 -6.18
N GLN A 65 -9.61 7.60 -6.57
CA GLN A 65 -9.98 8.99 -6.88
C GLN A 65 -9.83 9.91 -5.67
N SER A 66 -10.27 9.44 -4.49
CA SER A 66 -10.16 10.21 -3.26
C SER A 66 -8.70 10.48 -2.88
N ILE A 67 -7.84 9.46 -2.96
CA ILE A 67 -6.41 9.59 -2.68
C ILE A 67 -5.76 10.54 -3.70
N ALA A 68 -6.07 10.42 -4.99
CA ALA A 68 -5.52 11.31 -6.02
C ALA A 68 -5.90 12.78 -5.77
N VAL A 69 -7.17 13.07 -5.46
CA VAL A 69 -7.64 14.42 -5.12
C VAL A 69 -6.89 14.99 -3.91
N LEU A 70 -6.63 14.16 -2.89
CA LEU A 70 -5.90 14.56 -1.69
C LEU A 70 -4.42 14.81 -1.98
N LEU A 71 -3.77 13.97 -2.78
CA LEU A 71 -2.36 14.12 -3.17
C LEU A 71 -2.14 15.40 -3.99
N ASP A 72 -3.02 15.67 -4.94
CA ASP A 72 -2.93 16.84 -5.82
C ASP A 72 -3.39 18.14 -5.13
N GLY A 73 -3.93 18.06 -3.91
CA GLY A 73 -4.47 19.20 -3.18
C GLY A 73 -5.62 19.91 -3.90
N MET A 74 -6.36 19.19 -4.77
CA MET A 74 -7.42 19.76 -5.58
C MET A 74 -8.57 20.27 -4.71
N LYS A 75 -9.05 21.49 -5.01
CA LYS A 75 -10.26 22.04 -4.39
C LYS A 75 -11.49 21.51 -5.13
N ILE A 76 -12.31 20.77 -4.42
CA ILE A 76 -13.60 20.27 -4.91
C ILE A 76 -14.76 21.08 -4.35
N ALA A 77 -15.87 21.18 -5.12
CA ALA A 77 -17.03 22.00 -4.75
C ALA A 77 -17.72 21.52 -3.46
N ARG A 78 -17.69 20.23 -3.19
CA ARG A 78 -18.28 19.63 -1.98
C ARG A 78 -17.24 18.80 -1.25
N PRO A 79 -17.21 18.84 0.11
CA PRO A 79 -16.24 18.10 0.90
C PRO A 79 -16.33 16.59 0.65
N LEU A 80 -15.19 15.92 0.57
CA LEU A 80 -15.07 14.46 0.67
C LEU A 80 -15.30 14.00 2.11
N VAL A 81 -15.49 12.70 2.28
CA VAL A 81 -15.64 12.10 3.60
C VAL A 81 -14.41 12.39 4.51
N TYR A 82 -13.21 12.41 3.94
CA TYR A 82 -11.98 12.72 4.68
C TYR A 82 -11.90 14.19 5.12
N ASP A 83 -12.51 15.13 4.37
CA ASP A 83 -12.65 16.53 4.80
C ASP A 83 -13.60 16.66 5.98
N PHE A 84 -14.69 15.88 5.97
CA PHE A 84 -15.62 15.81 7.07
C PHE A 84 -14.96 15.22 8.33
N ILE A 85 -14.27 14.08 8.19
CA ILE A 85 -13.54 13.44 9.30
C ILE A 85 -12.49 14.40 9.88
N TYR A 86 -11.75 15.10 9.02
CA TYR A 86 -10.77 16.09 9.44
C TYR A 86 -11.40 17.20 10.29
N LYS A 87 -12.50 17.78 9.81
CA LYS A 87 -13.23 18.84 10.53
C LYS A 87 -13.80 18.31 11.84
N PHE A 88 -14.40 17.12 11.82
CA PHE A 88 -14.94 16.48 13.01
C PHE A 88 -13.84 16.25 14.05
N ALA A 89 -12.77 15.57 13.69
CA ALA A 89 -11.66 15.28 14.59
C ALA A 89 -11.06 16.57 15.20
N THR A 90 -10.77 17.57 14.36
CA THR A 90 -10.19 18.83 14.83
C THR A 90 -11.14 19.61 15.73
N SER A 91 -12.45 19.58 15.48
CA SER A 91 -13.47 20.22 16.34
C SER A 91 -13.53 19.59 17.73
N TYR A 92 -13.27 18.29 17.83
CA TYR A 92 -13.23 17.56 19.11
C TYR A 92 -11.81 17.37 19.66
N ARG A 93 -10.84 18.13 19.16
CA ARG A 93 -9.42 18.10 19.58
C ARG A 93 -8.76 16.74 19.43
N ILE A 94 -9.23 15.94 18.48
CA ILE A 94 -8.62 14.67 18.10
C ILE A 94 -7.59 14.94 17.01
N ARG A 95 -6.37 14.41 17.19
CA ARG A 95 -5.30 14.45 16.22
C ARG A 95 -4.94 13.05 15.79
N ILE A 96 -4.83 12.81 14.48
CA ILE A 96 -4.21 11.59 13.96
C ILE A 96 -2.70 11.84 13.95
N GLU A 97 -1.96 11.00 14.66
CA GLU A 97 -0.51 11.14 14.82
C GLU A 97 0.25 10.35 13.77
N GLU A 98 -0.23 9.17 13.45
CA GLU A 98 0.38 8.29 12.47
C GLU A 98 -0.64 7.25 11.96
N VAL A 99 -0.32 6.65 10.84
CA VAL A 99 -1.01 5.49 10.30
C VAL A 99 -0.01 4.35 10.18
N ILE A 100 -0.44 3.14 10.54
CA ILE A 100 0.42 1.95 10.50
C ILE A 100 -0.27 0.86 9.69
N ILE A 101 0.37 0.40 8.62
CA ILE A 101 -0.01 -0.83 7.94
C ILE A 101 0.59 -1.97 8.75
N ALA A 102 -0.24 -2.57 9.61
CA ALA A 102 0.20 -3.39 10.72
C ALA A 102 0.38 -4.87 10.34
N ASN A 103 -0.44 -5.36 9.41
CA ASN A 103 -0.41 -6.77 9.00
C ASN A 103 -0.86 -6.94 7.56
N VAL A 104 -0.53 -8.10 6.98
CA VAL A 104 -1.07 -8.60 5.70
C VAL A 104 -1.35 -10.08 5.82
N GLU A 105 -2.56 -10.48 5.48
CA GLU A 105 -2.97 -11.89 5.46
C GLU A 105 -3.80 -12.17 4.20
N LYS A 106 -3.39 -13.15 3.38
CA LYS A 106 -4.07 -13.51 2.12
C LYS A 106 -4.36 -12.29 1.23
N GLU A 107 -3.36 -11.40 1.05
CA GLU A 107 -3.44 -10.16 0.28
C GLU A 107 -4.38 -9.08 0.87
N ILE A 108 -4.95 -9.31 2.04
CA ILE A 108 -5.72 -8.32 2.79
C ILE A 108 -4.79 -7.60 3.76
N TYR A 109 -4.70 -6.28 3.62
CA TYR A 109 -3.89 -5.43 4.48
C TYR A 109 -4.74 -4.88 5.63
N TYR A 110 -4.19 -4.91 6.82
CA TYR A 110 -4.78 -4.38 8.05
C TYR A 110 -4.03 -3.14 8.48
N SER A 111 -4.74 -2.07 8.75
CA SER A 111 -4.13 -0.79 9.10
C SER A 111 -4.76 -0.19 10.36
N GLU A 112 -3.94 0.51 11.12
CA GLU A 112 -4.32 1.23 12.31
C GLU A 112 -4.15 2.73 12.11
N VAL A 113 -5.14 3.49 12.52
CA VAL A 113 -5.08 4.94 12.64
C VAL A 113 -4.84 5.28 14.11
N VAL A 114 -3.68 5.85 14.40
CA VAL A 114 -3.27 6.20 15.77
C VAL A 114 -3.71 7.63 16.06
N CYS A 115 -4.63 7.76 16.99
CA CYS A 115 -5.24 9.02 17.38
C CYS A 115 -4.84 9.43 18.80
N ARG A 116 -4.72 10.73 19.03
CA ARG A 116 -4.57 11.33 20.35
C ARG A 116 -5.66 12.33 20.61
N VAL A 117 -6.28 12.25 21.79
CA VAL A 117 -7.28 13.21 22.26
C VAL A 117 -6.60 14.24 23.15
N LYS A 118 -6.50 15.48 22.70
CA LYS A 118 -5.89 16.57 23.48
C LYS A 118 -6.79 16.98 24.65
N GLY A 119 -6.22 16.96 25.85
CA GLY A 119 -6.90 17.37 27.07
C GLY A 119 -7.63 16.24 27.81
N ALA A 120 -7.49 15.01 27.39
CA ALA A 120 -7.78 13.84 28.21
C ALA A 120 -6.71 13.74 29.34
N PRO A 121 -7.08 13.21 30.53
CA PRO A 121 -6.18 13.21 31.72
C PRO A 121 -4.80 12.60 31.50
N ASP A 122 -4.64 11.69 30.54
CA ASP A 122 -3.39 10.96 30.25
C ASP A 122 -2.96 11.03 28.78
N ASP A 123 -3.40 12.05 28.01
CA ASP A 123 -3.10 12.11 26.57
C ASP A 123 -3.37 10.76 25.87
N GLU A 124 -4.55 10.22 26.08
CA GLU A 124 -4.92 8.87 25.68
C GLU A 124 -4.68 8.61 24.19
N ILE A 125 -3.90 7.58 23.90
CA ILE A 125 -3.67 7.10 22.55
C ILE A 125 -4.71 6.03 22.22
N VAL A 126 -5.49 6.28 21.17
CA VAL A 126 -6.49 5.35 20.65
C VAL A 126 -6.04 4.82 19.31
N ARG A 127 -6.07 3.50 19.13
CA ARG A 127 -5.78 2.84 17.85
C ARG A 127 -7.09 2.37 17.25
N LEU A 128 -7.37 2.79 16.02
CA LEU A 128 -8.59 2.47 15.31
C LEU A 128 -8.24 1.58 14.12
N ASP A 129 -8.90 0.43 14.02
CA ASP A 129 -8.83 -0.43 12.84
C ASP A 129 -9.42 0.29 11.62
N SER A 130 -8.77 0.14 10.47
CA SER A 130 -9.16 0.80 9.24
C SER A 130 -8.72 0.01 8.00
N ARG A 131 -9.48 0.13 6.91
CA ARG A 131 -8.96 -0.32 5.62
C ARG A 131 -7.74 0.52 5.24
N THR A 132 -6.75 -0.09 4.62
CA THR A 132 -5.50 0.60 4.29
C THR A 132 -5.70 1.82 3.37
N SER A 133 -6.61 1.74 2.41
CA SER A 133 -6.96 2.88 1.54
C SER A 133 -7.49 4.08 2.33
N ASP A 134 -8.36 3.84 3.33
CA ASP A 134 -8.92 4.90 4.17
C ASP A 134 -7.86 5.48 5.11
N ALA A 135 -7.05 4.61 5.71
CA ALA A 135 -5.96 5.02 6.59
C ALA A 135 -4.94 5.91 5.83
N VAL A 136 -4.54 5.51 4.62
CA VAL A 136 -3.64 6.32 3.77
C VAL A 136 -4.27 7.66 3.38
N ALA A 137 -5.55 7.67 2.99
CA ALA A 137 -6.25 8.91 2.68
C ALA A 137 -6.33 9.85 3.89
N LEU A 138 -6.57 9.31 5.09
CA LEU A 138 -6.52 10.07 6.34
C LEU A 138 -5.11 10.59 6.63
N ALA A 139 -4.07 9.77 6.43
CA ALA A 139 -2.69 10.21 6.62
C ALA A 139 -2.34 11.41 5.74
N ILE A 140 -2.71 11.37 4.45
CA ILE A 140 -2.52 12.49 3.53
C ILE A 140 -3.30 13.71 4.00
N LYS A 141 -4.57 13.53 4.38
CA LYS A 141 -5.44 14.64 4.81
C LYS A 141 -4.96 15.33 6.08
N PHE A 142 -4.47 14.57 7.05
CA PHE A 142 -3.96 15.10 8.32
C PHE A 142 -2.48 15.51 8.27
N GLY A 143 -1.77 15.14 7.20
CA GLY A 143 -0.34 15.40 7.06
C GLY A 143 0.49 14.60 8.08
N CYS A 144 0.06 13.40 8.45
CA CYS A 144 0.77 12.54 9.39
C CYS A 144 1.55 11.43 8.65
N PRO A 145 2.58 10.85 9.28
CA PRO A 145 3.39 9.81 8.66
C PRO A 145 2.64 8.49 8.51
N ILE A 146 3.03 7.73 7.48
CA ILE A 146 2.60 6.36 7.23
C ILE A 146 3.76 5.44 7.56
N TYR A 147 3.48 4.38 8.30
CA TYR A 147 4.46 3.36 8.66
C TYR A 147 3.96 1.95 8.31
N THR A 148 4.89 1.04 8.27
CA THR A 148 4.64 -0.41 8.31
C THR A 148 5.68 -1.10 9.20
N TYR A 149 5.58 -2.42 9.30
CA TYR A 149 6.55 -3.25 10.00
C TYR A 149 7.31 -4.16 9.04
N GLU A 150 8.48 -4.65 9.48
CA GLU A 150 9.29 -5.55 8.67
C GLU A 150 8.54 -6.83 8.28
N VAL A 151 7.65 -7.32 9.12
CA VAL A 151 6.82 -8.51 8.82
C VAL A 151 5.96 -8.30 7.58
N VAL A 152 5.39 -7.10 7.40
CA VAL A 152 4.57 -6.77 6.21
C VAL A 152 5.46 -6.60 4.98
N MET A 153 6.59 -5.89 5.13
CA MET A 153 7.54 -5.70 4.02
C MET A 153 8.14 -7.02 3.55
N SER A 154 8.43 -7.94 4.46
CA SER A 154 8.94 -9.27 4.10
C SER A 154 7.88 -10.16 3.45
N ALA A 155 6.62 -10.01 3.84
CA ALA A 155 5.52 -10.83 3.31
C ALA A 155 4.98 -10.34 1.95
N ALA A 156 4.91 -9.01 1.75
CA ALA A 156 4.24 -8.40 0.61
C ALA A 156 5.07 -7.32 -0.12
N GLY A 157 6.24 -6.98 0.43
CA GLY A 157 7.15 -6.01 -0.21
C GLY A 157 7.80 -6.58 -1.46
N PHE A 158 7.97 -5.74 -2.47
CA PHE A 158 8.74 -6.08 -3.66
C PHE A 158 9.81 -5.02 -3.91
N THR A 159 10.92 -5.45 -4.47
CA THR A 159 12.00 -4.56 -4.86
C THR A 159 11.79 -4.19 -6.31
N THR A 160 11.58 -2.91 -6.59
CA THR A 160 11.86 -2.40 -7.91
C THR A 160 13.38 -2.21 -7.93
N GLU A 161 14.10 -3.18 -8.46
CA GLU A 161 15.45 -2.87 -8.86
C GLU A 161 15.37 -1.57 -9.65
N LYS A 162 16.02 -0.49 -9.15
CA LYS A 162 16.46 0.55 -10.08
C LYS A 162 17.08 -0.22 -11.20
N PRO A 163 16.77 0.06 -12.47
CA PRO A 163 17.54 -0.55 -13.55
C PRO A 163 18.98 -0.17 -13.25
N SER A 164 19.61 -1.00 -12.39
CA SER A 164 21.04 -1.09 -12.38
C SER A 164 21.32 -1.37 -13.84
N SER A 165 22.19 -0.63 -14.44
CA SER A 165 22.68 -0.65 -15.80
C SER A 165 23.18 -2.04 -16.29
N ARG A 166 22.49 -3.08 -15.91
CA ARG A 166 22.41 -4.41 -16.43
C ARG A 166 20.98 -4.65 -16.94
N HIS A 167 20.51 -3.80 -17.86
CA HIS A 167 19.86 -4.38 -19.00
C HIS A 167 20.93 -5.29 -19.61
N GLN A 168 20.96 -6.55 -19.22
CA GLN A 168 21.29 -7.56 -20.21
C GLN A 168 20.26 -7.30 -21.29
N SER A 169 20.69 -6.57 -22.33
CA SER A 169 19.81 -6.27 -23.44
C SER A 169 19.32 -7.65 -23.88
N LEU A 170 18.04 -7.79 -24.17
CA LEU A 170 17.49 -9.08 -24.65
C LEU A 170 18.40 -9.64 -25.77
N THR A 171 19.16 -8.76 -26.44
CA THR A 171 20.18 -9.06 -27.45
C THR A 171 21.36 -9.88 -26.92
N GLU A 172 21.66 -9.88 -25.62
CA GLU A 172 22.81 -10.63 -25.03
C GLU A 172 22.36 -11.94 -24.36
N VAL A 173 21.05 -12.17 -24.25
CA VAL A 173 20.48 -13.36 -23.62
C VAL A 173 20.49 -14.51 -24.64
N ASP A 174 20.96 -15.67 -24.22
CA ASP A 174 20.93 -16.88 -25.02
C ASP A 174 19.50 -17.28 -25.42
N GLU A 175 19.33 -17.84 -26.61
CA GLU A 175 18.02 -18.21 -27.19
C GLU A 175 17.22 -19.12 -26.30
N SER A 176 17.84 -20.13 -25.71
CA SER A 176 17.18 -21.06 -24.80
C SER A 176 16.56 -20.35 -23.57
N LYS A 177 17.28 -19.37 -23.05
CA LYS A 177 16.79 -18.54 -21.95
C LYS A 177 15.67 -17.59 -22.40
N LEU A 178 15.75 -17.01 -23.60
CA LEU A 178 14.67 -16.19 -24.14
C LEU A 178 13.37 -16.98 -24.29
N ARG A 179 13.44 -18.22 -24.78
CA ARG A 179 12.27 -19.11 -24.87
C ARG A 179 11.69 -19.47 -23.51
N ASP A 180 12.53 -19.73 -22.50
CA ASP A 180 12.09 -19.97 -21.13
C ASP A 180 11.45 -18.70 -20.50
N MET A 181 12.06 -17.54 -20.72
CA MET A 181 11.52 -16.25 -20.29
C MET A 181 10.17 -15.96 -20.97
N LEU A 182 10.02 -16.24 -22.28
CA LEU A 182 8.76 -16.09 -23.00
C LEU A 182 7.67 -16.98 -22.40
N SER A 183 7.99 -18.24 -22.14
CA SER A 183 7.05 -19.18 -21.50
C SER A 183 6.61 -18.71 -20.11
N LYS A 184 7.54 -18.17 -19.31
CA LYS A 184 7.24 -17.62 -17.98
C LYS A 184 6.42 -16.33 -18.06
N ALA A 185 6.71 -15.46 -19.02
CA ALA A 185 5.95 -14.23 -19.24
C ALA A 185 4.50 -14.55 -19.63
N ILE A 186 4.29 -15.51 -20.56
CA ILE A 186 2.94 -15.96 -20.96
C ILE A 186 2.19 -16.56 -19.76
N LYS A 187 2.84 -17.41 -18.94
CA LYS A 187 2.22 -18.01 -17.74
C LYS A 187 1.83 -16.98 -16.69
N ARG A 188 2.52 -15.84 -16.66
CA ARG A 188 2.25 -14.73 -15.74
C ARG A 188 1.35 -13.67 -16.36
N GLU A 189 0.89 -13.90 -17.60
CA GLU A 189 0.07 -12.97 -18.38
C GLU A 189 0.73 -11.60 -18.61
N ASP A 190 2.08 -11.56 -18.53
CA ASP A 190 2.88 -10.37 -18.83
C ASP A 190 3.09 -10.27 -20.36
N TYR A 191 2.03 -9.85 -21.04
CA TYR A 191 2.01 -9.78 -22.50
C TYR A 191 2.92 -8.70 -23.07
N GLU A 192 3.26 -7.66 -22.31
CA GLU A 192 4.20 -6.62 -22.74
C GLU A 192 5.63 -7.20 -22.82
N LEU A 193 6.06 -7.89 -21.77
CA LEU A 193 7.35 -8.58 -21.76
C LEU A 193 7.37 -9.71 -22.80
N ALA A 194 6.30 -10.50 -22.89
CA ALA A 194 6.17 -11.56 -23.86
C ALA A 194 6.33 -11.06 -25.31
N THR A 195 5.73 -9.90 -25.63
CA THR A 195 5.85 -9.26 -26.94
C THR A 195 7.29 -8.84 -27.22
N LYS A 196 7.96 -8.18 -26.28
CA LYS A 196 9.36 -7.75 -26.42
C LYS A 196 10.31 -8.95 -26.66
N ILE A 197 10.12 -10.03 -25.91
CA ILE A 197 10.94 -11.25 -26.07
C ILE A 197 10.66 -11.92 -27.40
N ARG A 198 9.40 -12.03 -27.83
CA ARG A 198 9.02 -12.60 -29.12
C ARG A 198 9.63 -11.81 -30.29
N ASP A 199 9.55 -10.48 -30.22
CA ASP A 199 10.09 -9.60 -31.28
C ASP A 199 11.60 -9.73 -31.37
N GLU A 200 12.30 -9.92 -30.25
CA GLU A 200 13.75 -10.21 -30.23
C GLU A 200 14.06 -11.58 -30.83
N LEU A 201 13.28 -12.63 -30.54
CA LEU A 201 13.45 -13.96 -31.17
C LEU A 201 13.24 -13.89 -32.70
N ILE A 202 12.19 -13.19 -33.14
CA ILE A 202 11.92 -12.95 -34.58
C ILE A 202 13.09 -12.19 -35.23
N ARG A 203 13.64 -11.17 -34.57
CA ARG A 203 14.80 -10.42 -35.08
C ARG A 203 16.03 -11.29 -35.26
N ARG A 204 16.19 -12.35 -34.45
CA ARG A 204 17.27 -13.34 -34.57
C ARG A 204 17.01 -14.41 -35.60
N GLY A 205 15.82 -14.45 -36.21
CA GLY A 205 15.45 -15.43 -37.23
C GLY A 205 15.11 -16.81 -36.70
N VAL A 206 14.60 -16.89 -35.46
CA VAL A 206 14.29 -18.15 -34.76
C VAL A 206 12.81 -18.20 -34.37
#